data_4123528ac4e5b03a23cc4b1da94e7763
#
_entry.id   4123528ac4e5b03a23cc4b1da94e7763
#
_cell.length_a   1.000
_cell.length_b   1.000
_cell.length_c   1.000
_cell.angle_alpha   90.00
_cell.angle_beta   90.00
_cell.angle_gamma   90.00
#
_symmetry.space_group_name_H-M   'P 1'
#
loop_
_entity.id
_entity.type
_entity.pdbx_description
1 polymer ?
#
loop_
_entity_poly.entity_id
_entity_poly.type
_entity_poly.pdbx_seq_one_letter_code
_entity_poly.pdbx_strand_id
1 'polypeptide(L)'
;LSLYELNSLVRDVISMSLPDSYWVEAELSEAREGYGGHCYMELIEKDEHSNTPIAKAHASCWRNRWMLLKPQFERVTGQLIHAGMKVLLKVHAQFHENYGFSWIVDDIDPTYTMGDMARKRMEIIQTLKEEGVFDLQKELKLPMFCQRIAVISSATAAGYGDFCNQLADNGYGLQFTTALFAATMQGEGVEQSVISALNRINEEWENWDLSLIHI
;
A
#
# COMPACT_ATOMS: atom_id res chain seq x y z
N LEU A 1 9.36 46.32 7.18
CA LEU A 1 9.11 45.23 6.26
C LEU A 1 7.68 44.74 6.41
N SER A 2 6.96 44.61 5.34
CA SER A 2 5.68 43.88 5.33
C SER A 2 5.94 42.37 5.42
N LEU A 3 4.90 41.59 5.76
CA LEU A 3 5.00 40.12 5.76
C LEU A 3 5.37 39.57 4.36
N TYR A 4 4.83 40.17 3.32
CA TYR A 4 5.16 39.81 1.94
C TYR A 4 6.64 40.04 1.63
N GLU A 5 7.19 41.21 2.01
CA GLU A 5 8.61 41.51 1.79
C GLU A 5 9.51 40.53 2.56
N LEU A 6 9.15 40.18 3.80
CA LEU A 6 9.89 39.19 4.58
C LEU A 6 9.86 37.79 3.92
N ASN A 7 8.68 37.34 3.49
CA ASN A 7 8.52 36.06 2.83
C ASN A 7 9.22 36.01 1.46
N SER A 8 9.28 37.14 0.75
CA SER A 8 10.05 37.25 -0.52
C SER A 8 11.55 37.10 -0.28
N LEU A 9 12.10 37.66 0.81
CA LEU A 9 13.49 37.44 1.20
C LEU A 9 13.76 35.96 1.51
N VAL A 10 12.86 35.29 2.24
CA VAL A 10 12.99 33.85 2.52
C VAL A 10 12.98 33.03 1.22
N ARG A 11 12.06 33.33 0.31
CA ARG A 11 12.02 32.69 -1.02
C ARG A 11 13.35 32.85 -1.75
N ASP A 12 13.89 34.07 -1.81
CA ASP A 12 15.11 34.35 -2.55
C ASP A 12 16.33 33.62 -1.93
N VAL A 13 16.41 33.59 -0.60
CA VAL A 13 17.46 32.84 0.11
C VAL A 13 17.37 31.35 -0.18
N ILE A 14 16.16 30.76 -0.12
CA ILE A 14 15.96 29.34 -0.42
C ILE A 14 16.34 29.03 -1.85
N SER A 15 15.88 29.83 -2.82
CA SER A 15 16.18 29.65 -4.25
C SER A 15 17.68 29.76 -4.56
N MET A 16 18.40 30.63 -3.85
CA MET A 16 19.86 30.78 -4.02
C MET A 16 20.63 29.64 -3.34
N SER A 17 20.15 29.15 -2.20
CA SER A 17 20.85 28.16 -1.38
C SER A 17 20.57 26.72 -1.82
N LEU A 18 19.42 26.46 -2.41
CA LEU A 18 18.96 25.14 -2.84
C LEU A 18 18.47 25.19 -4.32
N PRO A 19 19.36 25.54 -5.28
CA PRO A 19 18.96 25.71 -6.69
C PRO A 19 18.74 24.38 -7.41
N ASP A 20 19.26 23.26 -6.86
CA ASP A 20 19.26 21.97 -7.52
C ASP A 20 18.05 21.10 -7.11
N SER A 21 17.84 20.04 -7.87
CA SER A 21 16.93 18.96 -7.48
C SER A 21 17.73 17.84 -6.83
N TYR A 22 17.15 17.23 -5.79
CA TYR A 22 17.79 16.20 -4.98
C TYR A 22 16.96 14.91 -5.02
N TRP A 23 17.64 13.77 -5.09
CA TRP A 23 17.01 12.49 -4.83
C TRP A 23 16.96 12.23 -3.31
N VAL A 24 15.77 12.01 -2.79
CA VAL A 24 15.52 11.84 -1.36
C VAL A 24 14.76 10.54 -1.13
N GLU A 25 15.30 9.72 -0.24
CA GLU A 25 14.61 8.56 0.31
C GLU A 25 13.69 9.01 1.44
N ALA A 26 12.44 8.58 1.40
CA ALA A 26 11.47 8.86 2.45
C ALA A 26 10.40 7.78 2.53
N GLU A 27 9.72 7.71 3.65
CA GLU A 27 8.46 6.97 3.78
C GLU A 27 7.30 7.96 3.63
N LEU A 28 6.27 7.56 2.90
CA LEU A 28 5.04 8.33 2.79
C LEU A 28 4.19 8.08 4.04
N SER A 29 3.96 9.10 4.87
CA SER A 29 2.95 9.02 5.93
C SER A 29 1.56 9.35 5.40
N GLU A 30 1.49 10.16 4.35
CA GLU A 30 0.26 10.50 3.64
C GLU A 30 0.56 10.72 2.14
N ALA A 31 -0.36 10.28 1.28
CA ALA A 31 -0.38 10.64 -0.14
C ALA A 31 -1.84 10.79 -0.57
N ARG A 32 -2.24 11.99 -0.98
CA ARG A 32 -3.62 12.28 -1.39
C ARG A 32 -3.68 13.12 -2.65
N GLU A 33 -4.62 12.82 -3.51
CA GLU A 33 -4.95 13.67 -4.65
C GLU A 33 -5.95 14.75 -4.23
N GLY A 34 -5.65 16.00 -4.57
CA GLY A 34 -6.57 17.12 -4.40
C GLY A 34 -7.50 17.28 -5.62
N TYR A 35 -8.58 18.03 -5.45
CA TYR A 35 -9.56 18.32 -6.52
C TYR A 35 -8.94 18.91 -7.80
N GLY A 36 -7.78 19.59 -7.70
CA GLY A 36 -7.04 20.14 -8.83
C GLY A 36 -6.20 19.10 -9.59
N GLY A 37 -6.18 17.84 -9.17
CA GLY A 37 -5.34 16.78 -9.74
C GLY A 37 -3.86 16.88 -9.34
N HIS A 38 -3.54 17.67 -8.32
CA HIS A 38 -2.23 17.69 -7.66
C HIS A 38 -2.18 16.58 -6.63
N CYS A 39 -1.00 15.99 -6.39
CA CYS A 39 -0.80 15.09 -5.29
C CYS A 39 -0.04 15.79 -4.16
N TYR A 40 -0.59 15.72 -2.97
CA TYR A 40 0.03 16.23 -1.74
C TYR A 40 0.52 15.03 -0.93
N MET A 41 1.78 15.10 -0.53
CA MET A 41 2.47 14.04 0.18
C MET A 41 3.04 14.56 1.48
N GLU A 42 3.03 13.73 2.50
CA GLU A 42 3.77 13.94 3.72
C GLU A 42 4.88 12.90 3.78
N LEU A 43 6.11 13.39 3.81
CA LEU A 43 7.34 12.58 3.83
C LEU A 43 7.82 12.48 5.27
N ILE A 44 8.19 11.29 5.69
CA ILE A 44 8.84 11.04 6.99
C ILE A 44 10.08 10.18 6.80
N GLU A 45 11.03 10.38 7.69
CA GLU A 45 12.14 9.48 7.92
C GLU A 45 12.04 8.99 9.38
N LYS A 46 12.13 7.70 9.59
CA LYS A 46 12.04 7.07 10.91
C LYS A 46 13.41 6.63 11.39
N ASP A 47 13.62 6.71 12.68
CA ASP A 47 14.76 6.09 13.34
C ASP A 47 14.70 4.56 13.18
N GLU A 48 15.83 3.94 12.83
CA GLU A 48 15.91 2.50 12.54
C GLU A 48 15.55 1.60 13.76
N HIS A 49 15.71 2.13 14.98
CA HIS A 49 15.54 1.34 16.20
C HIS A 49 14.23 1.64 16.94
N SER A 50 13.76 2.89 16.88
CA SER A 50 12.60 3.35 17.67
C SER A 50 11.32 3.52 16.86
N ASN A 51 11.40 3.41 15.53
CA ASN A 51 10.29 3.67 14.59
C ASN A 51 9.65 5.07 14.76
N THR A 52 10.31 5.98 15.49
CA THR A 52 9.87 7.37 15.68
C THR A 52 10.33 8.24 14.53
N PRO A 53 9.48 9.15 14.02
CA PRO A 53 9.89 10.08 12.97
C PRO A 53 11.01 11.02 13.46
N ILE A 54 12.14 11.01 12.77
CA ILE A 54 13.28 11.92 12.99
C ILE A 54 13.27 13.11 12.03
N ALA A 55 12.61 12.98 10.91
CA ALA A 55 12.37 14.07 9.95
C ALA A 55 10.96 13.98 9.39
N LYS A 56 10.40 15.14 9.07
CA LYS A 56 9.08 15.28 8.46
C LYS A 56 9.06 16.46 7.50
N ALA A 57 8.48 16.28 6.33
CA ALA A 57 8.36 17.34 5.34
C ALA A 57 7.08 17.19 4.50
N HIS A 58 6.56 18.32 4.02
CA HIS A 58 5.50 18.34 3.04
C HIS A 58 6.08 18.38 1.63
N ALA A 59 5.49 17.61 0.74
CA ALA A 59 5.83 17.59 -0.67
C ALA A 59 4.56 17.69 -1.54
N SER A 60 4.71 18.31 -2.70
CA SER A 60 3.63 18.51 -3.67
C SER A 60 4.09 18.05 -5.05
N CYS A 61 3.28 17.25 -5.71
CA CYS A 61 3.47 16.91 -7.11
C CYS A 61 2.40 17.61 -7.94
N TRP A 62 2.81 18.49 -8.82
CA TRP A 62 1.89 19.25 -9.66
C TRP A 62 1.18 18.36 -10.67
N ARG A 63 -0.08 18.68 -10.99
CA ARG A 63 -0.95 17.91 -11.87
C ARG A 63 -0.25 17.39 -13.13
N ASN A 64 0.46 18.24 -13.84
CA ASN A 64 1.10 17.87 -15.11
C ASN A 64 2.15 16.76 -14.94
N ARG A 65 2.90 16.80 -13.84
CA ARG A 65 3.85 15.75 -13.49
C ARG A 65 3.14 14.52 -12.93
N TRP A 66 2.19 14.73 -12.04
CA TRP A 66 1.45 13.63 -11.40
C TRP A 66 0.74 12.71 -12.40
N MET A 67 0.11 13.31 -13.43
CA MET A 67 -0.54 12.55 -14.50
C MET A 67 0.41 11.66 -15.31
N LEU A 68 1.72 11.92 -15.28
CA LEU A 68 2.74 11.10 -15.92
C LEU A 68 3.34 10.08 -14.94
N LEU A 69 3.69 10.53 -13.74
CA LEU A 69 4.40 9.73 -12.76
C LEU A 69 3.52 8.64 -12.13
N LYS A 70 2.26 8.95 -11.81
CA LYS A 70 1.34 8.00 -11.20
C LYS A 70 1.13 6.73 -12.06
N PRO A 71 0.70 6.82 -13.34
CA PRO A 71 0.50 5.62 -14.16
C PRO A 71 1.80 4.85 -14.42
N GLN A 72 2.94 5.55 -14.52
CA GLN A 72 4.24 4.91 -14.67
C GLN A 72 4.60 4.11 -13.42
N PHE A 73 4.46 4.71 -12.24
CA PHE A 73 4.71 4.06 -10.96
C PHE A 73 3.81 2.83 -10.77
N GLU A 74 2.51 2.99 -10.96
CA GLU A 74 1.52 1.90 -10.82
C GLU A 74 1.78 0.75 -11.81
N ARG A 75 2.16 1.06 -13.04
CA ARG A 75 2.50 0.03 -14.03
C ARG A 75 3.74 -0.77 -13.66
N VAL A 76 4.76 -0.12 -13.09
CA VAL A 76 6.03 -0.76 -12.76
C VAL A 76 5.93 -1.51 -11.43
N THR A 77 5.31 -0.91 -10.41
CA THR A 77 5.21 -1.52 -9.07
C THR A 77 4.02 -2.48 -8.91
N GLY A 78 3.01 -2.36 -9.79
CA GLY A 78 1.75 -3.08 -9.65
C GLY A 78 0.86 -2.59 -8.51
N GLN A 79 1.20 -1.47 -7.87
CA GLN A 79 0.48 -0.92 -6.71
C GLN A 79 0.20 0.56 -6.86
N LEU A 80 -0.90 1.00 -6.25
CA LEU A 80 -1.20 2.42 -6.06
C LEU A 80 -0.24 3.04 -5.04
N ILE A 81 0.11 4.31 -5.21
CA ILE A 81 0.88 5.05 -4.20
C ILE A 81 0.01 5.25 -2.96
N HIS A 82 0.50 4.82 -1.80
CA HIS A 82 -0.21 4.91 -0.52
C HIS A 82 0.75 5.16 0.66
N ALA A 83 0.18 5.50 1.81
CA ALA A 83 0.92 5.65 3.05
C ALA A 83 1.65 4.34 3.44
N GLY A 84 2.81 4.46 4.08
CA GLY A 84 3.67 3.35 4.47
C GLY A 84 4.65 2.86 3.40
N MET A 85 4.57 3.39 2.17
CA MET A 85 5.54 3.08 1.12
C MET A 85 6.84 3.84 1.31
N LYS A 86 7.98 3.15 1.16
CA LYS A 86 9.28 3.80 0.96
C LYS A 86 9.44 4.16 -0.50
N VAL A 87 9.79 5.41 -0.75
CA VAL A 87 9.92 6.00 -2.07
C VAL A 87 11.25 6.73 -2.22
N LEU A 88 11.77 6.76 -3.43
CA LEU A 88 12.89 7.62 -3.81
C LEU A 88 12.33 8.69 -4.75
N LEU A 89 12.29 9.92 -4.25
CA LEU A 89 11.70 11.07 -4.92
C LEU A 89 12.79 12.04 -5.37
N LYS A 90 12.68 12.54 -6.59
CA LYS A 90 13.45 13.71 -7.03
C LYS A 90 12.65 14.95 -6.69
N VAL A 91 13.21 15.80 -5.84
CA VAL A 91 12.53 16.99 -5.33
C VAL A 91 13.40 18.24 -5.47
N HIS A 92 12.77 19.40 -5.64
CA HIS A 92 13.42 20.70 -5.48
C HIS A 92 12.70 21.54 -4.43
N ALA A 93 13.42 22.50 -3.85
CA ALA A 93 12.88 23.40 -2.84
C ALA A 93 12.03 24.48 -3.48
N GLN A 94 10.83 24.74 -2.95
CA GLN A 94 10.00 25.87 -3.34
C GLN A 94 9.44 26.56 -2.10
N PHE A 95 9.54 27.88 -2.07
CA PHE A 95 8.86 28.71 -1.07
C PHE A 95 7.90 29.66 -1.80
N HIS A 96 6.66 29.72 -1.31
CA HIS A 96 5.65 30.63 -1.81
C HIS A 96 5.20 31.57 -0.68
N GLU A 97 5.05 32.85 -0.96
CA GLU A 97 4.76 33.86 0.06
C GLU A 97 3.48 33.60 0.86
N ASN A 98 2.47 32.95 0.23
CA ASN A 98 1.20 32.65 0.87
C ASN A 98 1.13 31.22 1.45
N TYR A 99 1.90 30.27 0.89
CA TYR A 99 1.76 28.85 1.22
C TYR A 99 2.96 28.29 1.98
N GLY A 100 4.03 29.08 2.11
CA GLY A 100 5.24 28.69 2.82
C GLY A 100 6.13 27.75 2.00
N PHE A 101 6.90 26.94 2.71
CA PHE A 101 7.87 26.01 2.14
C PHE A 101 7.22 24.67 1.81
N SER A 102 7.56 24.11 0.66
CA SER A 102 7.22 22.73 0.25
C SER A 102 8.31 22.18 -0.67
N TRP A 103 8.53 20.88 -0.60
CA TRP A 103 9.28 20.18 -1.63
C TRP A 103 8.39 19.90 -2.83
N ILE A 104 8.89 20.19 -4.04
CA ILE A 104 8.15 19.88 -5.26
C ILE A 104 8.73 18.62 -5.88
N VAL A 105 7.87 17.63 -6.10
CA VAL A 105 8.24 16.35 -6.69
C VAL A 105 8.34 16.49 -8.21
N ASP A 106 9.55 16.26 -8.72
CA ASP A 106 9.86 16.25 -10.15
C ASP A 106 9.81 14.85 -10.74
N ASP A 107 10.20 13.82 -9.94
CA ASP A 107 10.28 12.44 -10.39
C ASP A 107 10.14 11.45 -9.23
N ILE A 108 9.83 10.20 -9.56
CA ILE A 108 9.72 9.08 -8.60
C ILE A 108 10.44 7.89 -9.23
N ASP A 109 11.34 7.24 -8.49
CA ASP A 109 11.94 5.98 -8.93
C ASP A 109 11.12 4.78 -8.41
N PRO A 110 10.36 4.11 -9.28
CA PRO A 110 9.57 2.95 -8.87
C PRO A 110 10.44 1.72 -8.56
N THR A 111 11.67 1.66 -9.08
CA THR A 111 12.58 0.52 -8.86
C THR A 111 13.04 0.44 -7.42
N TYR A 112 13.26 1.61 -6.79
CA TYR A 112 13.59 1.70 -5.37
C TYR A 112 12.49 1.11 -4.50
N THR A 113 11.23 1.48 -4.74
CA THR A 113 10.08 0.97 -4.00
C THR A 113 9.91 -0.54 -4.17
N MET A 114 10.09 -1.06 -5.40
CA MET A 114 10.07 -2.51 -5.66
C MET A 114 11.17 -3.26 -4.89
N GLY A 115 12.37 -2.68 -4.84
CA GLY A 115 13.50 -3.26 -4.10
C GLY A 115 13.21 -3.34 -2.59
N ASP A 116 12.64 -2.30 -1.98
CA ASP A 116 12.23 -2.30 -0.57
C ASP A 116 11.13 -3.33 -0.29
N MET A 117 10.13 -3.42 -1.17
CA MET A 117 9.04 -4.41 -1.05
C MET A 117 9.57 -5.85 -1.14
N ALA A 118 10.46 -6.12 -2.08
CA ALA A 118 11.08 -7.44 -2.22
C ALA A 118 11.90 -7.81 -0.98
N ARG A 119 12.67 -6.88 -0.45
CA ARG A 119 13.45 -7.05 0.78
C ARG A 119 12.54 -7.35 1.97
N LYS A 120 11.51 -6.54 2.21
CA LYS A 120 10.51 -6.76 3.28
C LYS A 120 9.84 -8.13 3.17
N ARG A 121 9.47 -8.53 1.95
CA ARG A 121 8.90 -9.87 1.72
C ARG A 121 9.87 -10.98 2.10
N MET A 122 11.14 -10.86 1.75
CA MET A 122 12.16 -11.86 2.12
C MET A 122 12.37 -11.92 3.62
N GLU A 123 12.42 -10.79 4.31
CA GLU A 123 12.54 -10.70 5.77
C GLU A 123 11.35 -11.41 6.46
N ILE A 124 10.12 -11.14 6.02
CA ILE A 124 8.91 -11.81 6.54
C ILE A 124 8.98 -13.33 6.31
N ILE A 125 9.35 -13.77 5.10
CA ILE A 125 9.48 -15.21 4.81
C ILE A 125 10.53 -15.86 5.71
N GLN A 126 11.65 -15.17 5.96
CA GLN A 126 12.70 -15.67 6.82
C GLN A 126 12.20 -15.82 8.27
N THR A 127 11.54 -14.79 8.80
CA THR A 127 10.92 -14.83 10.14
C THR A 127 9.93 -15.98 10.27
N LEU A 128 9.02 -16.15 9.31
CA LEU A 128 8.04 -17.23 9.32
C LEU A 128 8.70 -18.63 9.28
N LYS A 129 9.85 -18.76 8.58
CA LYS A 129 10.62 -20.00 8.57
C LYS A 129 11.30 -20.28 9.92
N GLU A 130 11.87 -19.25 10.54
CA GLU A 130 12.51 -19.36 11.86
C GLU A 130 11.48 -19.71 12.95
N GLU A 131 10.28 -19.19 12.86
CA GLU A 131 9.15 -19.54 13.72
C GLU A 131 8.57 -20.93 13.41
N GLY A 132 8.96 -21.57 12.29
CA GLY A 132 8.47 -22.89 11.88
C GLY A 132 7.04 -22.91 11.34
N VAL A 133 6.44 -21.74 11.08
CA VAL A 133 5.04 -21.64 10.64
C VAL A 133 4.87 -21.59 9.12
N PHE A 134 5.95 -21.28 8.39
CA PHE A 134 5.91 -21.07 6.94
C PHE A 134 5.37 -22.26 6.13
N ASP A 135 5.67 -23.47 6.58
CA ASP A 135 5.32 -24.71 5.88
C ASP A 135 4.20 -25.51 6.58
N LEU A 136 3.64 -25.03 7.70
CA LEU A 136 2.63 -25.74 8.48
C LEU A 136 1.41 -26.17 7.64
N GLN A 137 0.96 -25.34 6.70
CA GLN A 137 -0.17 -25.68 5.84
C GLN A 137 0.10 -26.88 4.92
N LYS A 138 1.37 -27.23 4.65
CA LYS A 138 1.74 -28.39 3.82
C LYS A 138 1.52 -29.72 4.54
N GLU A 139 1.43 -29.68 5.88
CA GLU A 139 1.13 -30.83 6.72
C GLU A 139 -0.37 -31.18 6.71
N LEU A 140 -1.22 -30.22 6.33
CA LEU A 140 -2.65 -30.40 6.24
C LEU A 140 -3.00 -31.23 5.01
N LYS A 141 -3.80 -32.27 5.20
CA LYS A 141 -4.31 -33.09 4.11
C LYS A 141 -5.68 -32.56 3.68
N LEU A 142 -5.82 -32.25 2.40
CA LEU A 142 -7.13 -31.93 1.85
C LEU A 142 -8.06 -33.15 2.00
N PRO A 143 -9.30 -32.98 2.45
CA PRO A 143 -10.31 -34.03 2.44
C PRO A 143 -10.54 -34.50 0.99
N MET A 144 -10.92 -35.76 0.81
CA MET A 144 -11.19 -36.33 -0.51
C MET A 144 -12.33 -35.57 -1.23
N PHE A 145 -13.28 -35.04 -0.46
CA PHE A 145 -14.41 -34.25 -0.95
C PHE A 145 -14.48 -32.91 -0.17
N CYS A 146 -13.98 -31.84 -0.76
CA CYS A 146 -14.10 -30.48 -0.21
C CYS A 146 -15.37 -29.83 -0.78
N GLN A 147 -16.49 -29.97 -0.10
CA GLN A 147 -17.78 -29.42 -0.56
C GLN A 147 -18.18 -28.14 0.19
N ARG A 148 -17.67 -27.93 1.39
CA ARG A 148 -18.00 -26.77 2.23
C ARG A 148 -16.80 -25.84 2.27
N ILE A 149 -16.93 -24.69 1.61
CA ILE A 149 -15.82 -23.77 1.36
C ILE A 149 -16.10 -22.42 2.04
N ALA A 150 -15.27 -22.05 3.00
CA ALA A 150 -15.24 -20.71 3.58
C ALA A 150 -14.37 -19.80 2.70
N VAL A 151 -14.92 -18.67 2.24
CA VAL A 151 -14.19 -17.73 1.38
C VAL A 151 -14.02 -16.39 2.10
N ILE A 152 -12.78 -15.96 2.27
CA ILE A 152 -12.45 -14.63 2.77
C ILE A 152 -12.24 -13.73 1.56
N SER A 153 -13.11 -12.76 1.36
CA SER A 153 -13.05 -11.82 0.25
C SER A 153 -13.90 -10.57 0.53
N SER A 154 -13.79 -9.58 -0.36
CA SER A 154 -14.75 -8.47 -0.35
C SER A 154 -16.07 -8.92 -0.99
N ALA A 155 -17.20 -8.49 -0.40
CA ALA A 155 -18.52 -8.77 -0.95
C ALA A 155 -18.74 -8.21 -2.37
N THR A 156 -17.95 -7.20 -2.74
CA THR A 156 -18.00 -6.54 -4.06
C THR A 156 -16.91 -7.02 -5.02
N ALA A 157 -16.10 -8.01 -4.63
CA ALA A 157 -15.04 -8.52 -5.47
C ALA A 157 -15.62 -9.33 -6.66
N ALA A 158 -15.29 -8.91 -7.87
CA ALA A 158 -15.73 -9.61 -9.10
C ALA A 158 -15.28 -11.08 -9.10
N GLY A 159 -14.04 -11.35 -8.67
CA GLY A 159 -13.50 -12.70 -8.59
C GLY A 159 -14.27 -13.63 -7.64
N TYR A 160 -14.89 -13.13 -6.57
CA TYR A 160 -15.75 -13.93 -5.72
C TYR A 160 -17.02 -14.39 -6.45
N GLY A 161 -17.62 -13.48 -7.22
CA GLY A 161 -18.78 -13.80 -8.06
C GLY A 161 -18.45 -14.86 -9.11
N ASP A 162 -17.33 -14.70 -9.81
CA ASP A 162 -16.86 -15.64 -10.82
C ASP A 162 -16.56 -17.02 -10.22
N PHE A 163 -15.92 -17.06 -9.06
CA PHE A 163 -15.67 -18.29 -8.32
C PHE A 163 -16.97 -19.03 -7.98
N CYS A 164 -17.97 -18.34 -7.42
CA CYS A 164 -19.27 -18.94 -7.09
C CYS A 164 -19.99 -19.45 -8.35
N ASN A 165 -19.96 -18.68 -9.44
CA ASN A 165 -20.57 -19.06 -10.70
C ASN A 165 -19.92 -20.34 -11.29
N GLN A 166 -18.60 -20.43 -11.26
CA GLN A 166 -17.88 -21.62 -11.73
C GLN A 166 -18.14 -22.86 -10.89
N LEU A 167 -18.31 -22.71 -9.58
CA LEU A 167 -18.70 -23.82 -8.69
C LEU A 167 -20.14 -24.26 -8.94
N ALA A 168 -21.04 -23.33 -9.23
CA ALA A 168 -22.44 -23.63 -9.53
C ALA A 168 -22.61 -24.30 -10.92
N ASP A 169 -21.86 -23.83 -11.90
CA ASP A 169 -21.88 -24.36 -13.29
C ASP A 169 -20.66 -25.27 -13.56
N ASN A 170 -20.42 -26.20 -12.65
CA ASN A 170 -19.40 -27.20 -12.86
C ASN A 170 -19.96 -28.37 -13.72
N GLY A 171 -19.41 -28.65 -14.86
CA GLY A 171 -19.89 -29.71 -15.79
C GLY A 171 -19.95 -31.12 -15.21
N TYR A 172 -19.65 -31.33 -13.92
CA TYR A 172 -19.64 -32.63 -13.25
C TYR A 172 -20.86 -32.85 -12.35
N GLY A 173 -21.74 -31.85 -12.17
CA GLY A 173 -22.91 -31.94 -11.33
C GLY A 173 -22.60 -31.99 -9.82
N LEU A 174 -21.41 -31.56 -9.41
CA LEU A 174 -21.03 -31.50 -8.00
C LEU A 174 -21.72 -30.31 -7.30
N GLN A 175 -22.15 -30.51 -6.08
CA GLN A 175 -22.75 -29.45 -5.26
C GLN A 175 -21.73 -28.93 -4.25
N PHE A 176 -21.57 -27.62 -4.21
CA PHE A 176 -20.69 -26.92 -3.26
C PHE A 176 -21.51 -25.95 -2.41
N THR A 177 -21.17 -25.88 -1.14
CA THR A 177 -21.68 -24.86 -0.21
C THR A 177 -20.58 -23.87 0.04
N THR A 178 -20.81 -22.59 -0.30
CA THR A 178 -19.84 -21.51 -0.04
C THR A 178 -20.41 -20.55 0.98
N ALA A 179 -19.57 -20.05 1.86
CA ALA A 179 -19.90 -18.91 2.74
C ALA A 179 -18.86 -17.82 2.61
N LEU A 180 -19.33 -16.58 2.50
CA LEU A 180 -18.48 -15.41 2.47
C LEU A 180 -18.21 -14.89 3.87
N PHE A 181 -16.96 -14.89 4.26
CA PHE A 181 -16.43 -14.19 5.43
C PHE A 181 -15.87 -12.86 4.93
N ALA A 182 -16.75 -11.84 4.91
CA ALA A 182 -16.41 -10.54 4.34
C ALA A 182 -15.22 -9.91 5.05
N ALA A 183 -14.24 -9.47 4.27
CA ALA A 183 -13.06 -8.76 4.74
C ALA A 183 -12.69 -7.62 3.77
N THR A 184 -12.03 -6.60 4.31
CA THR A 184 -11.40 -5.55 3.52
C THR A 184 -10.14 -6.13 2.87
N MET A 185 -10.05 -6.07 1.53
CA MET A 185 -8.97 -6.69 0.78
C MET A 185 -7.92 -5.69 0.25
N GLN A 186 -8.16 -4.38 0.41
CA GLN A 186 -7.26 -3.32 -0.04
C GLN A 186 -7.29 -2.13 0.93
N GLY A 187 -6.17 -1.42 1.04
CA GLY A 187 -6.04 -0.23 1.88
C GLY A 187 -5.77 -0.53 3.36
N GLU A 188 -6.03 0.46 4.20
CA GLU A 188 -5.82 0.34 5.65
C GLU A 188 -6.82 -0.63 6.29
N GLY A 189 -6.36 -1.39 7.28
CA GLY A 189 -7.20 -2.33 8.04
C GLY A 189 -7.39 -3.71 7.39
N VAL A 190 -6.73 -4.02 6.27
CA VAL A 190 -6.75 -5.35 5.63
C VAL A 190 -6.35 -6.44 6.61
N GLU A 191 -5.22 -6.28 7.29
CA GLU A 191 -4.69 -7.25 8.25
C GLU A 191 -5.72 -7.60 9.32
N GLN A 192 -6.24 -6.59 10.02
CA GLN A 192 -7.21 -6.78 11.10
C GLN A 192 -8.51 -7.40 10.60
N SER A 193 -8.96 -7.00 9.41
CA SER A 193 -10.18 -7.52 8.79
C SER A 193 -10.04 -9.00 8.41
N VAL A 194 -8.90 -9.38 7.82
CA VAL A 194 -8.61 -10.78 7.45
C VAL A 194 -8.43 -11.65 8.70
N ILE A 195 -7.71 -11.18 9.72
CA ILE A 195 -7.57 -11.89 11.02
C ILE A 195 -8.94 -12.13 11.65
N SER A 196 -9.82 -11.11 11.65
CA SER A 196 -11.18 -11.26 12.19
C SER A 196 -11.99 -12.31 11.41
N ALA A 197 -11.86 -12.34 10.09
CA ALA A 197 -12.52 -13.36 9.26
C ALA A 197 -11.98 -14.78 9.55
N LEU A 198 -10.66 -14.93 9.69
CA LEU A 198 -10.02 -16.20 10.06
C LEU A 198 -10.47 -16.69 11.43
N ASN A 199 -10.56 -15.80 12.43
CA ASN A 199 -11.04 -16.17 13.77
C ASN A 199 -12.49 -16.69 13.72
N ARG A 200 -13.37 -16.05 12.95
CA ARG A 200 -14.75 -16.52 12.76
C ARG A 200 -14.81 -17.88 12.08
N ILE A 201 -13.96 -18.14 11.08
CA ILE A 201 -13.87 -19.46 10.46
C ILE A 201 -13.38 -20.50 11.48
N ASN A 202 -12.41 -20.14 12.32
CA ASN A 202 -11.87 -21.03 13.33
C ASN A 202 -12.87 -21.34 14.45
N GLU A 203 -13.79 -20.43 14.79
CA GLU A 203 -14.89 -20.69 15.73
C GLU A 203 -15.88 -21.73 15.19
N GLU A 204 -15.98 -21.84 13.87
CA GLU A 204 -16.90 -22.74 13.15
C GLU A 204 -16.14 -23.78 12.29
N TRP A 205 -14.91 -24.12 12.66
CA TRP A 205 -14.01 -24.92 11.81
C TRP A 205 -14.61 -26.27 11.36
N GLU A 206 -15.46 -26.89 12.18
CA GLU A 206 -16.14 -28.16 11.86
C GLU A 206 -17.12 -28.03 10.68
N ASN A 207 -17.56 -26.82 10.37
CA ASN A 207 -18.50 -26.57 9.27
C ASN A 207 -17.82 -26.48 7.91
N TRP A 208 -16.49 -26.40 7.87
CA TRP A 208 -15.73 -26.10 6.65
C TRP A 208 -14.70 -27.19 6.34
N ASP A 209 -14.64 -27.56 5.05
CA ASP A 209 -13.65 -28.50 4.55
C ASP A 209 -12.39 -27.76 4.04
N LEU A 210 -12.57 -26.52 3.60
CA LEU A 210 -11.52 -25.68 3.02
C LEU A 210 -11.80 -24.21 3.30
N SER A 211 -10.76 -23.42 3.58
CA SER A 211 -10.82 -21.98 3.57
C SER A 211 -9.94 -21.41 2.45
N LEU A 212 -10.45 -20.39 1.76
CA LEU A 212 -9.76 -19.67 0.70
C LEU A 212 -9.70 -18.18 1.02
N ILE A 213 -8.56 -17.57 0.78
CA ILE A 213 -8.41 -16.12 0.81
C ILE A 213 -8.22 -15.67 -0.63
N HIS A 214 -9.15 -14.84 -1.11
CA HIS A 214 -9.07 -14.26 -2.45
C HIS A 214 -8.69 -12.79 -2.31
N ILE A 215 -7.48 -12.47 -2.74
CA ILE A 215 -6.89 -11.12 -2.70
C ILE A 215 -6.93 -10.52 -4.12
#